data_2fc5a52c22e3683cf2684de10db08928
#
_entry.id   2fc5a52c22e3683cf2684de10db08928
#
_cell.length_a   1.000
_cell.length_b   1.000
_cell.length_c   1.000
_cell.angle_alpha   90.00
_cell.angle_beta   90.00
_cell.angle_gamma   90.00
#
_symmetry.space_group_name_H-M   'P 1'
#
loop_
_entity.id
_entity.type
_entity.pdbx_description
1 polymer ?
#
loop_
_entity_poly.entity_id
_entity_poly.type
_entity_poly.pdbx_seq_one_letter_code
_entity_poly.pdbx_strand_id
1 'polypeptide(L)'
;MSYVPDFKPALITTYADENVPYSIGKYPAGEMHVRITNPDRLVKCVQVTIDANLTSGDAIMTFFGLVGALVGINPSIQIDLCLPYLPYSRQDRTCHPGEDFALKTFVHLLCDYMSNRVRDWSITTMDVHSSVSQQLFEEAGCGHRFEVIAAADLLFGRFAIDKYSVIVSPDAGAECRALGVAKAVDYKNPPPVIVMTKERDPDTGYLSKFGIATDLAGIDLTGSLLLVDDICDGGRTFIGAAKALRDAGFTGKLSLYVTHGIFSAGYTALSETFYEILVGNDISICTDPKPRNITVLS
;
A
#
# COMPACT_ATOMS: atom_id res chain seq x y z
N MET A 1 29.76 10.33 11.14
CA MET A 1 28.76 9.60 10.37
C MET A 1 28.57 8.24 11.04
N SER A 2 27.36 7.91 11.44
CA SER A 2 27.01 6.57 11.96
C SER A 2 26.54 5.70 10.80
N TYR A 3 26.97 4.46 10.75
CA TYR A 3 26.42 3.47 9.84
C TYR A 3 25.09 2.96 10.38
N VAL A 4 24.08 2.79 9.52
CA VAL A 4 22.72 2.32 9.87
C VAL A 4 22.47 1.01 9.15
N PRO A 5 22.95 -0.13 9.68
CA PRO A 5 23.03 -1.40 8.95
C PRO A 5 21.68 -2.01 8.57
N ASP A 6 20.67 -1.81 9.42
CA ASP A 6 19.35 -2.45 9.24
C ASP A 6 18.33 -1.56 8.51
N PHE A 7 18.71 -0.32 8.20
CA PHE A 7 17.87 0.62 7.47
C PHE A 7 18.14 0.51 5.96
N LYS A 8 17.35 -0.28 5.26
CA LYS A 8 17.41 -0.44 3.80
C LYS A 8 16.03 -0.19 3.20
N PRO A 9 15.66 1.08 2.95
CA PRO A 9 14.34 1.43 2.44
C PRO A 9 14.11 1.00 0.99
N ALA A 10 15.14 0.56 0.27
CA ALA A 10 15.05 0.17 -1.13
C ALA A 10 15.94 -1.04 -1.45
N LEU A 11 15.47 -1.86 -2.39
CA LEU A 11 16.25 -2.84 -3.13
C LEU A 11 16.49 -2.29 -4.53
N ILE A 12 17.71 -2.36 -5.03
CA ILE A 12 18.04 -1.95 -6.40
C ILE A 12 18.53 -3.18 -7.15
N THR A 13 17.87 -3.49 -8.28
CA THR A 13 18.26 -4.59 -9.16
C THR A 13 18.51 -4.09 -10.57
N THR A 14 19.49 -4.69 -11.26
CA THR A 14 19.68 -4.46 -12.69
C THR A 14 18.66 -5.25 -13.49
N TYR A 15 18.53 -4.94 -14.79
CA TYR A 15 17.69 -5.70 -15.72
C TYR A 15 18.02 -7.22 -15.76
N ALA A 16 19.23 -7.61 -15.37
CA ALA A 16 19.66 -9.00 -15.26
C ALA A 16 19.42 -9.59 -13.85
N ASP A 17 18.52 -9.01 -13.06
CA ASP A 17 18.20 -9.40 -11.67
C ASP A 17 19.40 -9.41 -10.70
N GLU A 18 20.46 -8.68 -11.03
CA GLU A 18 21.60 -8.54 -10.13
C GLU A 18 21.38 -7.45 -9.10
N ASN A 19 21.52 -7.78 -7.84
CA ASN A 19 21.43 -6.80 -6.75
C ASN A 19 22.56 -5.76 -6.85
N VAL A 20 22.19 -4.47 -6.72
CA VAL A 20 23.10 -3.34 -6.68
C VAL A 20 23.35 -2.96 -5.21
N PRO A 21 24.50 -3.33 -4.63
CA PRO A 21 24.77 -3.08 -3.24
C PRO A 21 25.08 -1.58 -2.98
N TYR A 22 24.55 -1.08 -1.88
CA TYR A 22 24.81 0.28 -1.42
C TYR A 22 24.95 0.33 0.11
N SER A 23 25.53 1.39 0.62
CA SER A 23 25.63 1.68 2.04
C SER A 23 24.91 2.97 2.40
N ILE A 24 24.35 3.00 3.61
CA ILE A 24 23.66 4.15 4.17
C ILE A 24 24.42 4.60 5.43
N GLY A 25 24.56 5.89 5.57
CA GLY A 25 25.05 6.52 6.79
C GLY A 25 24.18 7.71 7.15
N LYS A 26 24.25 8.13 8.41
CA LYS A 26 23.57 9.33 8.90
C LYS A 26 24.59 10.25 9.57
N TYR A 27 24.61 11.49 9.16
CA TYR A 27 25.45 12.50 9.80
C TYR A 27 24.85 12.93 11.15
N PRO A 28 25.64 13.52 12.06
CA PRO A 28 25.14 13.91 13.39
C PRO A 28 23.97 14.90 13.37
N ALA A 29 23.88 15.73 12.33
CA ALA A 29 22.78 16.68 12.16
C ALA A 29 21.51 16.04 11.54
N GLY A 30 21.56 14.75 11.19
CA GLY A 30 20.42 13.98 10.71
C GLY A 30 20.38 13.74 9.20
N GLU A 31 21.33 14.30 8.43
CA GLU A 31 21.34 14.12 6.98
C GLU A 31 21.69 12.68 6.60
N MET A 32 20.90 12.12 5.69
CA MET A 32 21.15 10.81 5.12
C MET A 32 22.26 10.87 4.08
N HIS A 33 23.12 9.87 4.08
CA HIS A 33 24.20 9.69 3.12
C HIS A 33 24.08 8.31 2.49
N VAL A 34 24.17 8.25 1.18
CA VAL A 34 24.13 6.99 0.43
C VAL A 34 25.35 6.84 -0.46
N ARG A 35 25.80 5.60 -0.65
CA ARG A 35 26.92 5.28 -1.53
C ARG A 35 26.70 3.94 -2.21
N ILE A 36 26.67 3.89 -3.53
CA ILE A 36 26.74 2.66 -4.31
C ILE A 36 28.15 2.07 -4.10
N THR A 37 28.23 0.81 -3.67
CA THR A 37 29.52 0.22 -3.29
C THR A 37 30.26 -0.43 -4.45
N ASN A 38 29.58 -0.70 -5.56
CA ASN A 38 30.17 -1.32 -6.77
C ASN A 38 29.74 -0.56 -8.03
N PRO A 39 30.19 0.71 -8.22
CA PRO A 39 29.69 1.58 -9.28
C PRO A 39 30.07 1.12 -10.70
N ASP A 40 31.19 0.42 -10.88
CA ASP A 40 31.69 0.01 -12.19
C ASP A 40 30.69 -0.86 -12.97
N ARG A 41 29.87 -1.64 -12.25
CA ARG A 41 28.82 -2.46 -12.87
C ARG A 41 27.70 -1.64 -13.49
N LEU A 42 27.51 -0.42 -13.06
CA LEU A 42 26.42 0.45 -13.53
C LEU A 42 26.81 1.35 -14.70
N VAL A 43 28.09 1.49 -15.00
CA VAL A 43 28.59 2.37 -16.09
C VAL A 43 27.94 2.02 -17.45
N LYS A 44 27.67 0.74 -17.71
CA LYS A 44 27.02 0.24 -18.93
C LYS A 44 25.65 -0.36 -18.69
N CYS A 45 25.10 -0.21 -17.50
CA CYS A 45 23.79 -0.73 -17.16
C CYS A 45 22.72 0.12 -17.86
N VAL A 46 21.82 -0.52 -18.61
CA VAL A 46 20.76 0.19 -19.32
C VAL A 46 19.65 0.62 -18.36
N GLN A 47 19.25 -0.27 -17.46
CA GLN A 47 18.06 -0.10 -16.64
C GLN A 47 18.24 -0.72 -15.24
N VAL A 48 17.69 -0.08 -14.26
CA VAL A 48 17.55 -0.61 -12.89
C VAL A 48 16.12 -0.49 -12.41
N THR A 49 15.70 -1.43 -11.60
CA THR A 49 14.47 -1.35 -10.80
C THR A 49 14.83 -0.94 -9.38
N ILE A 50 14.10 0.01 -8.82
CA ILE A 50 14.18 0.40 -7.42
C ILE A 50 12.86 -0.01 -6.76
N ASP A 51 12.89 -1.06 -5.95
CA ASP A 51 11.77 -1.47 -5.10
C ASP A 51 11.95 -0.85 -3.72
N ALA A 52 11.02 0.03 -3.31
CA ALA A 52 11.20 0.82 -2.11
C ALA A 52 9.91 1.00 -1.30
N ASN A 53 10.02 0.82 0.01
CA ASN A 53 9.00 1.20 0.98
C ASN A 53 9.39 2.51 1.67
N LEU A 54 8.85 3.64 1.16
CA LEU A 54 9.20 5.00 1.59
C LEU A 54 8.29 5.45 2.76
N THR A 55 8.41 4.80 3.91
CA THR A 55 7.53 5.01 5.07
C THR A 55 8.01 6.09 6.06
N SER A 56 9.12 6.78 5.75
CA SER A 56 9.66 7.85 6.58
C SER A 56 10.37 8.92 5.75
N GLY A 57 10.58 10.11 6.33
CA GLY A 57 11.38 11.17 5.69
C GLY A 57 12.81 10.74 5.38
N ASP A 58 13.44 9.97 6.28
CA ASP A 58 14.77 9.39 6.05
C ASP A 58 14.78 8.43 4.85
N ALA A 59 13.72 7.61 4.69
CA ALA A 59 13.58 6.71 3.56
C ALA A 59 13.42 7.47 2.23
N ILE A 60 12.61 8.53 2.23
CA ILE A 60 12.40 9.40 1.06
C ILE A 60 13.70 10.09 0.66
N MET A 61 14.44 10.67 1.61
CA MET A 61 15.71 11.32 1.32
C MET A 61 16.79 10.33 0.88
N THR A 62 16.81 9.12 1.45
CA THR A 62 17.68 8.03 1.00
C THR A 62 17.39 7.65 -0.44
N PHE A 63 16.12 7.51 -0.80
CA PHE A 63 15.69 7.23 -2.17
C PHE A 63 16.19 8.30 -3.16
N PHE A 64 15.96 9.59 -2.88
CA PHE A 64 16.47 10.65 -3.74
C PHE A 64 18.00 10.62 -3.87
N GLY A 65 18.72 10.34 -2.77
CA GLY A 65 20.17 10.16 -2.79
C GLY A 65 20.61 8.97 -3.64
N LEU A 66 19.91 7.84 -3.60
CA LEU A 66 20.18 6.67 -4.43
C LEU A 66 20.00 6.99 -5.92
N VAL A 67 18.89 7.62 -6.32
CA VAL A 67 18.67 8.07 -7.69
C VAL A 67 19.79 9.02 -8.14
N GLY A 68 20.17 9.99 -7.28
CA GLY A 68 21.27 10.91 -7.58
C GLY A 68 22.61 10.19 -7.77
N ALA A 69 22.91 9.17 -6.98
CA ALA A 69 24.12 8.36 -7.10
C ALA A 69 24.12 7.52 -8.38
N LEU A 70 22.98 6.90 -8.74
CA LEU A 70 22.83 6.12 -9.97
C LEU A 70 23.05 6.98 -11.21
N VAL A 71 22.40 8.13 -11.29
CA VAL A 71 22.56 9.08 -12.41
C VAL A 71 23.96 9.67 -12.47
N GLY A 72 24.61 9.90 -11.32
CA GLY A 72 26.01 10.35 -11.25
C GLY A 72 27.00 9.33 -11.81
N ILE A 73 26.69 8.03 -11.71
CA ILE A 73 27.51 6.95 -12.30
C ILE A 73 27.19 6.79 -13.79
N ASN A 74 25.91 6.78 -14.13
CA ASN A 74 25.42 6.59 -15.50
C ASN A 74 24.27 7.55 -15.82
N PRO A 75 24.55 8.71 -16.47
CA PRO A 75 23.52 9.69 -16.80
C PRO A 75 22.43 9.20 -17.80
N SER A 76 22.65 8.06 -18.43
CA SER A 76 21.70 7.46 -19.39
C SER A 76 20.89 6.32 -18.81
N ILE A 77 21.04 6.04 -17.51
CA ILE A 77 20.35 4.92 -16.87
C ILE A 77 18.83 5.14 -16.85
N GLN A 78 18.10 4.10 -17.20
CA GLN A 78 16.64 4.06 -17.05
C GLN A 78 16.30 3.55 -15.65
N ILE A 79 15.23 4.08 -15.04
CA ILE A 79 14.84 3.73 -13.67
C ILE A 79 13.36 3.39 -13.60
N ASP A 80 13.05 2.14 -13.28
CA ASP A 80 11.71 1.73 -12.91
C ASP A 80 11.55 1.75 -11.39
N LEU A 81 10.59 2.53 -10.92
CA LEU A 81 10.27 2.62 -9.51
C LEU A 81 9.12 1.68 -9.16
N CYS A 82 9.34 0.76 -8.26
CA CYS A 82 8.30 0.01 -7.58
C CYS A 82 8.14 0.59 -6.18
N LEU A 83 7.09 1.37 -5.98
CA LEU A 83 6.70 1.92 -4.68
C LEU A 83 5.40 1.26 -4.25
N PRO A 84 5.43 0.07 -3.63
CA PRO A 84 4.21 -0.65 -3.27
C PRO A 84 3.25 0.22 -2.48
N TYR A 85 3.72 0.95 -1.48
CA TYR A 85 2.97 1.97 -0.76
C TYR A 85 3.34 3.37 -1.27
N LEU A 86 2.36 4.10 -1.81
CA LEU A 86 2.56 5.48 -2.22
C LEU A 86 2.60 6.40 -0.98
N PRO A 87 3.73 7.06 -0.69
CA PRO A 87 3.83 7.96 0.46
C PRO A 87 2.76 9.05 0.44
N TYR A 88 2.24 9.38 1.63
CA TYR A 88 1.21 10.39 1.83
C TYR A 88 -0.15 10.11 1.16
N SER A 89 -0.40 8.90 0.63
CA SER A 89 -1.66 8.56 -0.07
C SER A 89 -2.92 8.83 0.77
N ARG A 90 -2.84 8.78 2.11
CA ARG A 90 -3.95 9.09 3.04
C ARG A 90 -4.18 10.60 3.26
N GLN A 91 -3.26 11.46 2.79
CA GLN A 91 -3.33 12.91 2.89
C GLN A 91 -3.64 13.51 1.50
N ASP A 92 -4.74 13.02 0.91
CA ASP A 92 -5.18 13.25 -0.46
C ASP A 92 -6.06 14.51 -0.62
N ARG A 93 -6.18 15.30 0.43
CA ARG A 93 -6.95 16.57 0.49
C ARG A 93 -6.59 17.35 1.74
N THR A 94 -6.94 18.63 1.73
CA THR A 94 -6.90 19.49 2.92
C THR A 94 -8.23 19.36 3.67
N CYS A 95 -8.18 18.93 4.92
CA CYS A 95 -9.36 18.76 5.77
C CYS A 95 -9.67 20.03 6.60
N HIS A 96 -8.63 20.76 7.00
CA HIS A 96 -8.75 21.97 7.79
C HIS A 96 -7.90 23.11 7.22
N PRO A 97 -8.27 24.38 7.42
CA PRO A 97 -7.45 25.53 7.04
C PRO A 97 -6.05 25.44 7.67
N GLY A 98 -5.03 25.62 6.86
CA GLY A 98 -3.63 25.57 7.31
C GLY A 98 -2.96 24.17 7.24
N GLU A 99 -3.70 23.14 6.86
CA GLU A 99 -3.12 21.82 6.57
C GLU A 99 -2.46 21.79 5.18
N ASP A 100 -1.37 21.06 5.04
CA ASP A 100 -0.77 20.75 3.75
C ASP A 100 -1.58 19.65 3.01
N PHE A 101 -1.64 19.76 1.72
CA PHE A 101 -2.03 18.68 0.83
C PHE A 101 -0.79 17.83 0.51
N ALA A 102 -0.35 17.03 1.49
CA ALA A 102 0.96 16.41 1.47
C ALA A 102 1.18 15.43 0.31
N LEU A 103 0.15 14.71 -0.14
CA LEU A 103 0.23 13.87 -1.33
C LEU A 103 0.60 14.71 -2.56
N LYS A 104 -0.03 15.88 -2.75
CA LYS A 104 0.28 16.78 -3.86
C LYS A 104 1.73 17.27 -3.79
N THR A 105 2.16 17.70 -2.61
CA THR A 105 3.55 18.11 -2.35
C THR A 105 4.53 16.99 -2.72
N PHE A 106 4.29 15.76 -2.26
CA PHE A 106 5.15 14.61 -2.55
C PHE A 106 5.21 14.27 -4.04
N VAL A 107 4.05 14.18 -4.71
CA VAL A 107 3.98 13.85 -6.15
C VAL A 107 4.73 14.87 -6.99
N HIS A 108 4.54 16.17 -6.72
CA HIS A 108 5.25 17.23 -7.45
C HIS A 108 6.76 17.14 -7.22
N LEU A 109 7.22 16.97 -5.98
CA LEU A 109 8.65 16.80 -5.68
C LEU A 109 9.24 15.58 -6.38
N LEU A 110 8.54 14.45 -6.38
CA LEU A 110 8.98 13.22 -7.05
C LEU A 110 9.06 13.44 -8.56
N CYS A 111 8.00 13.93 -9.19
CA CYS A 111 7.93 14.14 -10.63
C CYS A 111 8.99 15.15 -11.11
N ASP A 112 9.13 16.28 -10.42
CA ASP A 112 10.15 17.28 -10.75
C ASP A 112 11.57 16.73 -10.60
N TYR A 113 11.84 16.02 -9.51
CA TYR A 113 13.16 15.45 -9.28
C TYR A 113 13.53 14.41 -10.34
N MET A 114 12.61 13.47 -10.62
CA MET A 114 12.83 12.39 -11.59
C MET A 114 12.95 12.93 -13.01
N SER A 115 12.01 13.78 -13.44
CA SER A 115 11.98 14.30 -14.84
C SER A 115 13.18 15.19 -15.17
N ASN A 116 13.75 15.90 -14.19
CA ASN A 116 14.95 16.72 -14.40
C ASN A 116 16.26 15.93 -14.37
N ARG A 117 16.27 14.68 -13.90
CA ARG A 117 17.48 13.88 -13.70
C ARG A 117 17.51 12.59 -14.52
N VAL A 118 16.38 11.95 -14.69
CA VAL A 118 16.27 10.64 -15.33
C VAL A 118 15.48 10.81 -16.63
N ARG A 119 16.12 10.48 -17.74
CA ARG A 119 15.49 10.65 -19.07
C ARG A 119 14.29 9.73 -19.25
N ASP A 120 14.42 8.48 -18.80
CA ASP A 120 13.38 7.47 -18.93
C ASP A 120 13.16 6.79 -17.57
N TRP A 121 11.93 6.92 -17.06
CA TRP A 121 11.53 6.37 -15.78
C TRP A 121 10.05 6.06 -15.77
N SER A 122 9.70 5.07 -14.97
CA SER A 122 8.31 4.69 -14.66
C SER A 122 8.11 4.54 -13.16
N ILE A 123 6.88 4.53 -12.72
CA ILE A 123 6.50 4.25 -11.34
C ILE A 123 5.28 3.33 -11.31
N THR A 124 5.40 2.25 -10.57
CA THR A 124 4.32 1.31 -10.29
C THR A 124 4.03 1.30 -8.78
N THR A 125 2.77 1.38 -8.42
CA THR A 125 2.31 1.31 -7.02
C THR A 125 1.16 0.32 -6.87
N MET A 126 0.85 -0.07 -5.64
CA MET A 126 -0.24 -1.00 -5.34
C MET A 126 -1.41 -0.23 -4.72
N ASP A 127 -2.60 -0.42 -5.27
CA ASP A 127 -3.91 -0.09 -4.69
C ASP A 127 -3.94 1.24 -3.92
N VAL A 128 -3.84 2.34 -4.65
CA VAL A 128 -3.83 3.69 -4.05
C VAL A 128 -5.11 3.97 -3.26
N HIS A 129 -4.98 4.79 -2.22
CA HIS A 129 -6.08 5.15 -1.32
C HIS A 129 -7.28 5.78 -2.05
N SER A 130 -7.01 6.61 -3.07
CA SER A 130 -8.03 7.26 -3.88
C SER A 130 -7.53 7.56 -5.29
N SER A 131 -8.47 7.87 -6.21
CA SER A 131 -8.16 8.32 -7.57
C SER A 131 -7.42 9.66 -7.65
N VAL A 132 -7.33 10.40 -6.54
CA VAL A 132 -6.60 11.67 -6.46
C VAL A 132 -5.12 11.46 -6.79
N SER A 133 -4.55 10.32 -6.45
CA SER A 133 -3.16 9.99 -6.82
C SER A 133 -2.94 10.07 -8.32
N GLN A 134 -3.80 9.42 -9.12
CA GLN A 134 -3.72 9.45 -10.58
C GLN A 134 -3.85 10.88 -11.12
N GLN A 135 -4.81 11.65 -10.61
CA GLN A 135 -5.03 13.04 -11.02
C GLN A 135 -3.80 13.92 -10.77
N LEU A 136 -3.14 13.74 -9.62
CA LEU A 136 -1.94 14.52 -9.28
C LEU A 136 -0.75 14.18 -10.17
N PHE A 137 -0.55 12.91 -10.55
CA PHE A 137 0.48 12.54 -11.51
C PHE A 137 0.18 13.09 -12.91
N GLU A 138 -1.10 13.15 -13.31
CA GLU A 138 -1.52 13.79 -14.56
C GLU A 138 -1.28 15.31 -14.53
N GLU A 139 -1.65 16.00 -13.44
CA GLU A 139 -1.37 17.43 -13.22
C GLU A 139 0.12 17.75 -13.28
N ALA A 140 0.96 16.86 -12.75
CA ALA A 140 2.42 16.98 -12.80
C ALA A 140 3.03 16.61 -14.18
N GLY A 141 2.21 16.25 -15.20
CA GLY A 141 2.67 15.84 -16.52
C GLY A 141 3.28 14.43 -16.56
N CYS A 142 3.15 13.65 -15.51
CA CYS A 142 3.73 12.33 -15.34
C CYS A 142 2.70 11.19 -15.35
N GLY A 143 1.45 11.45 -15.68
CA GLY A 143 0.39 10.44 -15.68
C GLY A 143 0.70 9.20 -16.53
N HIS A 144 1.37 9.39 -17.67
CA HIS A 144 1.80 8.30 -18.56
C HIS A 144 2.92 7.42 -18.00
N ARG A 145 3.53 7.80 -16.88
CA ARG A 145 4.60 7.08 -16.18
C ARG A 145 4.10 6.38 -14.92
N PHE A 146 2.86 6.63 -14.52
CA PHE A 146 2.29 6.15 -13.27
C PHE A 146 1.31 5.01 -13.53
N GLU A 147 1.58 3.86 -12.93
CA GLU A 147 0.76 2.66 -13.01
C GLU A 147 0.33 2.21 -11.62
N VAL A 148 -0.93 1.79 -11.50
CA VAL A 148 -1.50 1.26 -10.26
C VAL A 148 -1.93 -0.18 -10.47
N ILE A 149 -1.37 -1.09 -9.69
CA ILE A 149 -1.83 -2.49 -9.62
C ILE A 149 -3.00 -2.54 -8.66
N ALA A 150 -4.17 -2.89 -9.14
CA ALA A 150 -5.37 -2.95 -8.31
C ALA A 150 -5.33 -4.12 -7.30
N ALA A 151 -6.08 -3.99 -6.18
CA ALA A 151 -6.23 -5.06 -5.19
C ALA A 151 -6.69 -6.39 -5.80
N ALA A 152 -7.59 -6.33 -6.79
CA ALA A 152 -8.08 -7.50 -7.52
C ALA A 152 -6.95 -8.25 -8.24
N ASP A 153 -6.04 -7.53 -8.90
CA ASP A 153 -4.91 -8.11 -9.64
C ASP A 153 -3.86 -8.68 -8.68
N LEU A 154 -3.68 -8.05 -7.52
CA LEU A 154 -2.79 -8.56 -6.47
C LEU A 154 -3.30 -9.89 -5.88
N LEU A 155 -4.61 -10.04 -5.73
CA LEU A 155 -5.23 -11.25 -5.20
C LEU A 155 -5.31 -12.38 -6.23
N PHE A 156 -5.56 -12.03 -7.50
CA PHE A 156 -5.79 -13.00 -8.57
C PHE A 156 -4.54 -13.86 -8.82
N GLY A 157 -4.73 -15.18 -8.81
CA GLY A 157 -3.67 -16.15 -9.05
C GLY A 157 -2.64 -16.34 -7.93
N ARG A 158 -2.72 -15.53 -6.85
CA ARG A 158 -1.83 -15.63 -5.70
C ARG A 158 -2.48 -16.22 -4.47
N PHE A 159 -3.80 -16.05 -4.34
CA PHE A 159 -4.60 -16.65 -3.29
C PHE A 159 -5.77 -17.44 -3.88
N ALA A 160 -6.22 -18.47 -3.17
CA ALA A 160 -7.47 -19.15 -3.47
C ALA A 160 -8.66 -18.28 -3.02
N ILE A 161 -9.05 -17.32 -3.88
CA ILE A 161 -10.14 -16.37 -3.59
C ILE A 161 -11.52 -16.90 -3.99
N ASP A 162 -11.59 -17.94 -4.79
CA ASP A 162 -12.81 -18.64 -5.22
C ASP A 162 -13.63 -19.26 -4.08
N LYS A 163 -13.03 -19.39 -2.89
CA LYS A 163 -13.69 -19.86 -1.67
C LYS A 163 -14.63 -18.84 -1.01
N TYR A 164 -14.57 -17.57 -1.40
CA TYR A 164 -15.37 -16.53 -0.79
C TYR A 164 -16.71 -16.37 -1.48
N SER A 165 -17.79 -16.56 -0.73
CA SER A 165 -19.17 -16.44 -1.20
C SER A 165 -19.72 -15.01 -1.10
N VAL A 166 -19.08 -14.13 -0.35
CA VAL A 166 -19.45 -12.72 -0.14
C VAL A 166 -18.20 -11.87 0.01
N ILE A 167 -18.18 -10.70 -0.62
CA ILE A 167 -17.16 -9.68 -0.42
C ILE A 167 -17.75 -8.55 0.40
N VAL A 168 -16.96 -7.95 1.29
CA VAL A 168 -17.40 -6.83 2.14
C VAL A 168 -16.52 -5.63 1.95
N SER A 169 -17.15 -4.48 1.71
CA SER A 169 -16.56 -3.16 1.78
C SER A 169 -16.79 -2.56 3.17
N PRO A 170 -15.75 -2.18 3.93
CA PRO A 170 -15.91 -1.62 5.28
C PRO A 170 -16.56 -0.23 5.30
N ASP A 171 -16.63 0.44 4.17
CA ASP A 171 -17.32 1.72 3.96
C ASP A 171 -17.54 1.98 2.46
N ALA A 172 -18.21 3.09 2.12
CA ALA A 172 -18.48 3.48 0.73
C ALA A 172 -17.21 3.80 -0.08
N GLY A 173 -16.12 4.21 0.58
CA GLY A 173 -14.85 4.52 -0.10
C GLY A 173 -14.15 3.29 -0.67
N ALA A 174 -14.32 2.13 -0.03
CA ALA A 174 -13.73 0.87 -0.48
C ALA A 174 -14.65 0.07 -1.43
N GLU A 175 -15.87 0.55 -1.77
CA GLU A 175 -16.85 -0.19 -2.57
C GLU A 175 -16.31 -0.58 -3.95
N CYS A 176 -15.67 0.34 -4.67
CA CYS A 176 -15.10 0.04 -5.99
C CYS A 176 -14.03 -1.05 -5.93
N ARG A 177 -13.21 -1.06 -4.86
CA ARG A 177 -12.20 -2.09 -4.60
C ARG A 177 -12.86 -3.45 -4.35
N ALA A 178 -13.88 -3.49 -3.49
CA ALA A 178 -14.64 -4.71 -3.19
C ALA A 178 -15.33 -5.28 -4.44
N LEU A 179 -15.93 -4.44 -5.27
CA LEU A 179 -16.52 -4.84 -6.56
C LEU A 179 -15.48 -5.41 -7.53
N GLY A 180 -14.27 -4.82 -7.58
CA GLY A 180 -13.16 -5.33 -8.38
C GLY A 180 -12.74 -6.73 -7.91
N VAL A 181 -12.60 -6.93 -6.60
CA VAL A 181 -12.26 -8.24 -6.02
C VAL A 181 -13.38 -9.26 -6.26
N ALA A 182 -14.66 -8.90 -6.13
CA ALA A 182 -15.77 -9.78 -6.43
C ALA A 182 -15.73 -10.30 -7.88
N LYS A 183 -15.42 -9.42 -8.84
CA LYS A 183 -15.23 -9.81 -10.25
C LYS A 183 -14.01 -10.71 -10.46
N ALA A 184 -12.96 -10.56 -9.68
CA ALA A 184 -11.78 -11.42 -9.74
C ALA A 184 -12.07 -12.82 -9.16
N VAL A 185 -12.99 -12.94 -8.21
CA VAL A 185 -13.48 -14.24 -7.69
C VAL A 185 -14.20 -15.03 -8.78
N ASP A 186 -15.21 -14.44 -9.38
CA ASP A 186 -15.91 -15.00 -10.55
C ASP A 186 -16.39 -13.86 -11.44
N TYR A 187 -15.83 -13.77 -12.64
CA TYR A 187 -16.19 -12.69 -13.57
C TYR A 187 -17.62 -12.79 -14.09
N LYS A 188 -18.14 -14.01 -14.26
CA LYS A 188 -19.47 -14.25 -14.82
C LYS A 188 -20.58 -14.14 -13.76
N ASN A 189 -20.30 -14.64 -12.56
CA ASN A 189 -21.23 -14.66 -11.44
C ASN A 189 -20.53 -14.16 -10.17
N PRO A 190 -20.18 -12.85 -10.11
CA PRO A 190 -19.45 -12.33 -8.97
C PRO A 190 -20.25 -12.51 -7.67
N PRO A 191 -19.60 -12.86 -6.56
CA PRO A 191 -20.25 -12.92 -5.26
C PRO A 191 -20.86 -11.55 -4.91
N PRO A 192 -21.96 -11.52 -4.14
CA PRO A 192 -22.55 -10.27 -3.69
C PRO A 192 -21.57 -9.44 -2.86
N VAL A 193 -21.70 -8.12 -2.97
CA VAL A 193 -20.90 -7.18 -2.19
C VAL A 193 -21.77 -6.53 -1.12
N ILE A 194 -21.36 -6.68 0.14
CA ILE A 194 -21.94 -5.97 1.27
C ILE A 194 -21.16 -4.68 1.48
N VAL A 195 -21.85 -3.55 1.40
CA VAL A 195 -21.29 -2.23 1.71
C VAL A 195 -21.70 -1.84 3.13
N MET A 196 -20.71 -1.54 3.95
CA MET A 196 -20.93 -1.10 5.33
C MET A 196 -20.92 0.44 5.42
N THR A 197 -21.53 0.94 6.47
CA THR A 197 -21.45 2.36 6.85
C THR A 197 -20.70 2.50 8.16
N LYS A 198 -20.00 3.63 8.28
CA LYS A 198 -19.36 4.01 9.54
C LYS A 198 -19.72 5.43 9.89
N GLU A 199 -20.17 5.63 11.10
CA GLU A 199 -20.42 6.93 11.68
C GLU A 199 -19.26 7.30 12.61
N ARG A 200 -18.82 8.55 12.54
CA ARG A 200 -17.84 9.10 13.47
C ARG A 200 -18.54 10.07 14.40
N ASP A 201 -18.18 10.04 15.65
CA ASP A 201 -18.56 11.06 16.60
C ASP A 201 -17.97 12.40 16.13
N PRO A 202 -18.81 13.44 15.92
CA PRO A 202 -18.35 14.70 15.35
C PRO A 202 -17.41 15.48 16.27
N ASP A 203 -17.49 15.27 17.59
CA ASP A 203 -16.68 16.00 18.56
C ASP A 203 -15.33 15.35 18.81
N THR A 204 -15.29 14.02 18.79
CA THR A 204 -14.07 13.25 19.09
C THR A 204 -13.40 12.65 17.89
N GLY A 205 -14.09 12.56 16.74
CA GLY A 205 -13.63 11.87 15.53
C GLY A 205 -13.53 10.35 15.65
N TYR A 206 -13.87 9.77 16.83
CA TYR A 206 -13.86 8.33 17.03
C TYR A 206 -15.00 7.65 16.29
N LEU A 207 -14.74 6.42 15.83
CA LEU A 207 -15.76 5.56 15.25
C LEU A 207 -16.81 5.23 16.32
N SER A 208 -18.07 5.66 16.11
CA SER A 208 -19.16 5.50 17.07
C SER A 208 -20.05 4.33 16.72
N LYS A 209 -20.26 4.06 15.41
CA LYS A 209 -21.19 3.01 14.97
C LYS A 209 -20.78 2.45 13.61
N PHE A 210 -21.00 1.16 13.46
CA PHE A 210 -20.97 0.46 12.17
C PHE A 210 -22.39 0.01 11.82
N GLY A 211 -22.79 0.19 10.56
CA GLY A 211 -24.03 -0.30 10.00
C GLY A 211 -23.79 -1.08 8.71
N ILE A 212 -24.83 -1.66 8.15
CA ILE A 212 -24.80 -2.32 6.86
C ILE A 212 -25.76 -1.55 5.95
N ALA A 213 -25.26 -1.03 4.83
CA ALA A 213 -26.07 -0.28 3.85
C ALA A 213 -26.81 -1.23 2.88
N THR A 214 -26.21 -2.39 2.62
CA THR A 214 -26.76 -3.38 1.69
C THR A 214 -27.93 -4.14 2.33
N ASP A 215 -29.00 -4.38 1.56
CA ASP A 215 -30.05 -5.32 1.97
C ASP A 215 -29.47 -6.74 1.97
N LEU A 216 -29.58 -7.42 3.11
CA LEU A 216 -29.05 -8.78 3.30
C LEU A 216 -29.99 -9.89 2.80
N ALA A 217 -31.18 -9.53 2.29
CA ALA A 217 -32.13 -10.52 1.78
C ALA A 217 -31.52 -11.35 0.64
N GLY A 218 -31.50 -12.67 0.80
CA GLY A 218 -30.93 -13.60 -0.18
C GLY A 218 -29.41 -13.76 -0.15
N ILE A 219 -28.69 -13.09 0.74
CA ILE A 219 -27.24 -13.27 0.92
C ILE A 219 -27.01 -14.42 1.91
N ASP A 220 -26.13 -15.36 1.53
CA ASP A 220 -25.72 -16.45 2.41
C ASP A 220 -24.77 -15.93 3.51
N LEU A 221 -25.30 -15.81 4.73
CA LEU A 221 -24.54 -15.37 5.91
C LEU A 221 -23.79 -16.51 6.63
N THR A 222 -23.83 -17.73 6.09
CA THR A 222 -23.13 -18.91 6.65
C THR A 222 -21.84 -19.27 5.91
N GLY A 223 -21.66 -18.72 4.72
CA GLY A 223 -20.51 -18.95 3.84
C GLY A 223 -19.20 -18.31 4.31
N SER A 224 -18.21 -18.29 3.45
CA SER A 224 -16.94 -17.59 3.70
C SER A 224 -16.99 -16.17 3.17
N LEU A 225 -16.53 -15.21 3.95
CA LEU A 225 -16.65 -13.78 3.71
C LEU A 225 -15.27 -13.13 3.71
N LEU A 226 -14.97 -12.27 2.72
CA LEU A 226 -13.74 -11.49 2.65
C LEU A 226 -14.04 -10.01 2.80
N LEU A 227 -13.55 -9.41 3.87
CA LEU A 227 -13.55 -7.97 4.05
C LEU A 227 -12.30 -7.38 3.36
N VAL A 228 -12.47 -6.34 2.54
CA VAL A 228 -11.43 -5.83 1.62
C VAL A 228 -11.24 -4.34 1.83
N ASP A 229 -9.97 -3.92 2.04
CA ASP A 229 -9.59 -2.51 2.08
C ASP A 229 -8.15 -2.28 1.59
N ASP A 230 -7.72 -1.01 1.45
CA ASP A 230 -6.35 -0.66 1.07
C ASP A 230 -5.37 -0.74 2.24
N ILE A 231 -5.73 -0.23 3.42
CA ILE A 231 -4.79 -0.05 4.54
C ILE A 231 -5.37 -0.58 5.84
N CYS A 232 -4.59 -1.40 6.55
CA CYS A 232 -4.82 -1.70 7.95
C CYS A 232 -3.79 -0.97 8.81
N ASP A 233 -4.22 0.08 9.52
CA ASP A 233 -3.43 0.78 10.52
C ASP A 233 -3.65 0.10 11.90
N GLY A 234 -4.44 0.68 12.81
CA GLY A 234 -4.72 0.09 14.13
C GLY A 234 -5.80 -1.01 14.15
N GLY A 235 -6.42 -1.32 13.01
CA GLY A 235 -7.39 -2.43 12.87
C GLY A 235 -8.80 -2.18 13.40
N ARG A 236 -9.07 -1.06 14.07
CA ARG A 236 -10.38 -0.80 14.73
C ARG A 236 -11.55 -0.83 13.76
N THR A 237 -11.39 -0.33 12.54
CA THR A 237 -12.42 -0.37 11.49
C THR A 237 -12.84 -1.81 11.20
N PHE A 238 -11.88 -2.70 11.04
CA PHE A 238 -12.11 -4.09 10.68
C PHE A 238 -12.73 -4.89 11.82
N ILE A 239 -12.26 -4.67 13.06
CA ILE A 239 -12.84 -5.31 14.26
C ILE A 239 -14.29 -4.85 14.47
N GLY A 240 -14.56 -3.54 14.30
CA GLY A 240 -15.92 -3.00 14.37
C GLY A 240 -16.84 -3.53 13.27
N ALA A 241 -16.34 -3.62 12.04
CA ALA A 241 -17.06 -4.20 10.91
C ALA A 241 -17.37 -5.68 11.15
N ALA A 242 -16.40 -6.46 11.62
CA ALA A 242 -16.58 -7.86 11.98
C ALA A 242 -17.68 -8.04 13.04
N LYS A 243 -17.66 -7.20 14.08
CA LYS A 243 -18.70 -7.22 15.11
C LYS A 243 -20.08 -6.93 14.53
N ALA A 244 -20.22 -5.89 13.72
CA ALA A 244 -21.50 -5.52 13.11
C ALA A 244 -22.06 -6.63 12.19
N LEU A 245 -21.19 -7.32 11.44
CA LEU A 245 -21.58 -8.48 10.63
C LEU A 245 -22.06 -9.63 11.51
N ARG A 246 -21.38 -9.93 12.63
CA ARG A 246 -21.80 -10.95 13.59
C ARG A 246 -23.16 -10.61 14.22
N ASP A 247 -23.34 -9.35 14.61
CA ASP A 247 -24.60 -8.85 15.19
C ASP A 247 -25.76 -8.93 14.16
N ALA A 248 -25.46 -8.83 12.86
CA ALA A 248 -26.42 -9.01 11.77
C ALA A 248 -26.72 -10.49 11.42
N GLY A 249 -26.12 -11.45 12.14
CA GLY A 249 -26.40 -12.88 11.96
C GLY A 249 -25.38 -13.64 11.12
N PHE A 250 -24.26 -13.03 10.71
CA PHE A 250 -23.22 -13.75 10.00
C PHE A 250 -22.53 -14.78 10.90
N THR A 251 -22.51 -16.06 10.49
CA THR A 251 -21.95 -17.17 11.28
C THR A 251 -20.76 -17.86 10.62
N GLY A 252 -20.50 -17.58 9.34
CA GLY A 252 -19.43 -18.21 8.57
C GLY A 252 -18.02 -17.74 8.91
N LYS A 253 -17.05 -18.15 8.10
CA LYS A 253 -15.66 -17.70 8.23
C LYS A 253 -15.50 -16.27 7.76
N LEU A 254 -14.92 -15.42 8.58
CA LEU A 254 -14.63 -14.04 8.25
C LEU A 254 -13.12 -13.87 8.03
N SER A 255 -12.75 -13.46 6.83
CA SER A 255 -11.37 -13.18 6.43
C SER A 255 -11.18 -11.70 6.13
N LEU A 256 -9.96 -11.22 6.23
CA LEU A 256 -9.56 -9.85 5.93
C LEU A 256 -8.51 -9.84 4.81
N TYR A 257 -8.68 -8.98 3.83
CA TYR A 257 -7.62 -8.58 2.92
C TYR A 257 -7.35 -7.09 3.06
N VAL A 258 -6.07 -6.75 3.14
CA VAL A 258 -5.59 -5.37 3.03
C VAL A 258 -4.38 -5.33 2.12
N THR A 259 -4.33 -4.32 1.26
CA THR A 259 -3.15 -4.16 0.41
C THR A 259 -1.95 -3.75 1.23
N HIS A 260 -2.11 -2.85 2.22
CA HIS A 260 -1.00 -2.36 3.06
C HIS A 260 -1.25 -2.63 4.54
N GLY A 261 -0.39 -3.44 5.13
CA GLY A 261 -0.45 -3.76 6.57
C GLY A 261 0.52 -2.91 7.39
N ILE A 262 0.03 -1.89 8.10
CA ILE A 262 0.82 -1.09 9.06
C ILE A 262 0.82 -1.73 10.44
N PHE A 263 -0.33 -2.25 10.88
CA PHE A 263 -0.55 -2.96 12.15
C PHE A 263 -0.01 -2.23 13.37
N SER A 264 -0.26 -0.91 13.44
CA SER A 264 0.27 -0.05 14.51
C SER A 264 -0.21 -0.41 15.93
N ALA A 265 -1.33 -1.12 16.07
CA ALA A 265 -1.84 -1.64 17.33
C ALA A 265 -1.52 -3.13 17.56
N GLY A 266 -0.62 -3.70 16.76
CA GLY A 266 -0.26 -5.12 16.82
C GLY A 266 -1.25 -6.04 16.10
N TYR A 267 -1.00 -7.34 16.20
CA TYR A 267 -1.74 -8.35 15.44
C TYR A 267 -2.84 -9.05 16.24
N THR A 268 -2.74 -9.07 17.57
CA THR A 268 -3.53 -9.97 18.44
C THR A 268 -5.04 -9.85 18.22
N ALA A 269 -5.60 -8.63 18.35
CA ALA A 269 -7.03 -8.45 18.20
C ALA A 269 -7.57 -8.77 16.80
N LEU A 270 -6.77 -8.51 15.76
CA LEU A 270 -7.11 -8.88 14.38
C LEU A 270 -7.04 -10.39 14.19
N SER A 271 -5.97 -11.03 14.67
CA SER A 271 -5.76 -12.48 14.58
C SER A 271 -6.85 -13.30 15.31
N GLU A 272 -7.38 -12.78 16.42
CA GLU A 272 -8.52 -13.38 17.16
C GLU A 272 -9.86 -13.14 16.45
N THR A 273 -9.98 -12.05 15.69
CA THR A 273 -11.23 -11.67 15.01
C THR A 273 -11.42 -12.39 13.68
N PHE A 274 -10.34 -12.55 12.91
CA PHE A 274 -10.38 -13.07 11.55
C PHE A 274 -9.83 -14.50 11.45
N TYR A 275 -10.50 -15.32 10.63
CA TYR A 275 -10.05 -16.67 10.32
C TYR A 275 -8.70 -16.68 9.61
N GLU A 276 -8.52 -15.76 8.64
CA GLU A 276 -7.26 -15.49 7.96
C GLU A 276 -7.15 -14.00 7.61
N ILE A 277 -5.94 -13.51 7.49
CA ILE A 277 -5.61 -12.14 7.11
C ILE A 277 -4.61 -12.21 5.95
N LEU A 278 -5.00 -11.66 4.82
CA LEU A 278 -4.21 -11.60 3.60
C LEU A 278 -3.66 -10.19 3.44
N VAL A 279 -2.36 -10.04 3.23
CA VAL A 279 -1.67 -8.76 3.17
C VAL A 279 -0.90 -8.67 1.86
N GLY A 280 -1.16 -7.63 1.08
CA GLY A 280 -0.46 -7.38 -0.18
C GLY A 280 0.99 -6.93 0.04
N ASN A 281 1.18 -5.91 0.86
CA ASN A 281 2.47 -5.31 1.20
C ASN A 281 2.55 -5.09 2.71
N ASP A 282 3.52 -5.71 3.35
CA ASP A 282 3.76 -5.58 4.79
C ASP A 282 4.72 -4.42 5.07
N ILE A 283 4.18 -3.34 5.58
CA ILE A 283 4.91 -2.17 6.07
C ILE A 283 4.74 -2.02 7.59
N SER A 284 4.58 -3.14 8.25
CA SER A 284 4.33 -3.22 9.69
C SER A 284 5.42 -2.52 10.50
N ILE A 285 4.98 -1.72 11.46
CA ILE A 285 5.81 -1.17 12.53
C ILE A 285 5.76 -2.01 13.81
N CYS A 286 4.93 -3.06 13.80
CA CYS A 286 4.81 -4.01 14.91
C CYS A 286 6.02 -4.94 14.95
N THR A 287 6.62 -5.09 16.11
CA THR A 287 7.77 -5.99 16.36
C THR A 287 7.36 -7.36 16.89
N ASP A 288 6.07 -7.56 17.18
CA ASP A 288 5.57 -8.85 17.66
C ASP A 288 5.68 -9.94 16.59
N PRO A 289 5.86 -11.20 16.98
CA PRO A 289 5.82 -12.31 16.04
C PRO A 289 4.51 -12.34 15.26
N LYS A 290 4.60 -12.44 13.93
CA LYS A 290 3.43 -12.51 13.06
C LYS A 290 2.64 -13.80 13.31
N PRO A 291 1.34 -13.71 13.60
CA PRO A 291 0.47 -14.88 13.77
C PRO A 291 0.41 -15.76 12.52
N ARG A 292 0.14 -17.07 12.71
CA ARG A 292 0.10 -18.04 11.59
C ARG A 292 -1.04 -17.81 10.60
N ASN A 293 -2.10 -17.13 11.01
CA ASN A 293 -3.22 -16.80 10.14
C ASN A 293 -3.04 -15.50 9.36
N ILE A 294 -1.85 -14.89 9.38
CA ILE A 294 -1.47 -13.75 8.55
C ILE A 294 -0.55 -14.23 7.43
N THR A 295 -0.98 -14.05 6.20
CA THR A 295 -0.21 -14.39 4.99
C THR A 295 0.10 -13.12 4.22
N VAL A 296 1.38 -12.87 3.94
CA VAL A 296 1.83 -11.74 3.12
C VAL A 296 2.10 -12.24 1.71
N LEU A 297 1.69 -11.47 0.70
CA LEU A 297 2.12 -11.69 -0.68
C LEU A 297 3.63 -11.49 -0.77
N SER A 298 4.35 -12.47 -1.18
CA SER A 298 5.79 -12.42 -1.45
C SER A 298 6.06 -12.23 -2.94
#